data_36e58c746f5bd2813125c410b38c4471
#
_entry.id   36e58c746f5bd2813125c410b38c4471
#
_cell.length_a   1.000
_cell.length_b   1.000
_cell.length_c   1.000
_cell.angle_alpha   90.00
_cell.angle_beta   90.00
_cell.angle_gamma   90.00
#
_symmetry.space_group_name_H-M   'P 1'
#
loop_
_entity.id
_entity.type
_entity.pdbx_description
1 polymer ?
#
loop_
_entity_poly.entity_id
_entity_poly.type
_entity_poly.pdbx_seq_one_letter_code
_entity_poly.pdbx_strand_id
1 'polypeptide(L)' 'MARPPALPAEEKTRIVLSILAGELTVAEAARRAKVSEQSVGTWKRQFLEAG' A
#
# COMPACT_ATOMS: atom_id res chain seq x y z
N MET A 1 -8.34 23.08 5.55
CA MET A 1 -9.00 21.83 5.75
C MET A 1 -8.03 20.74 6.09
N ALA A 2 -8.21 20.16 7.22
CA ALA A 2 -7.31 19.11 7.66
C ALA A 2 -7.58 17.82 6.88
N ARG A 3 -6.53 17.18 6.45
CA ARG A 3 -6.66 15.91 5.76
C ARG A 3 -6.19 14.80 6.67
N PRO A 4 -6.89 13.69 6.64
CA PRO A 4 -6.40 12.56 7.42
C PRO A 4 -5.06 12.12 6.87
N PRO A 5 -4.24 11.52 7.71
CA PRO A 5 -2.94 11.04 7.24
C PRO A 5 -3.02 9.82 6.35
N ALA A 6 -4.21 9.38 6.03
CA ALA A 6 -4.36 8.20 5.19
C ALA A 6 -3.92 8.51 3.77
N LEU A 7 -3.35 7.52 3.12
CA LEU A 7 -2.92 7.65 1.74
C LEU A 7 -4.12 7.66 0.82
N PRO A 8 -4.03 8.43 -0.29
CA PRO A 8 -5.06 8.33 -1.33
C PRO A 8 -5.10 6.93 -1.92
N ALA A 9 -6.25 6.58 -2.47
CA ALA A 9 -6.41 5.27 -3.08
C ALA A 9 -5.40 5.05 -4.19
N GLU A 10 -5.08 6.09 -4.94
CA GLU A 10 -4.10 5.98 -6.02
C GLU A 10 -2.73 5.56 -5.51
N GLU A 11 -2.33 6.13 -4.38
CA GLU A 11 -1.03 5.79 -3.81
C GLU A 11 -1.00 4.34 -3.35
N LYS A 12 -2.07 3.91 -2.71
CA LYS A 12 -2.15 2.52 -2.26
C LYS A 12 -2.05 1.58 -3.45
N THR A 13 -2.78 1.88 -4.50
CA THR A 13 -2.77 1.04 -5.70
C THR A 13 -1.37 0.97 -6.29
N ARG A 14 -0.69 2.10 -6.39
CA ARG A 14 0.67 2.13 -6.92
C ARG A 14 1.60 1.26 -6.11
N ILE A 15 1.51 1.38 -4.79
CA ILE A 15 2.37 0.62 -3.91
C ILE A 15 2.10 -0.88 -4.07
N VAL A 16 0.83 -1.25 -4.11
CA VAL A 16 0.49 -2.66 -4.27
C VAL A 16 0.99 -3.18 -5.62
N LEU A 17 0.80 -2.42 -6.68
CA LEU A 17 1.26 -2.84 -7.99
C LEU A 17 2.78 -3.02 -8.01
N SER A 18 3.50 -2.13 -7.36
CA SER A 18 4.96 -2.25 -7.29
C SER A 18 5.37 -3.51 -6.56
N ILE A 19 4.64 -3.86 -5.49
CA ILE A 19 4.94 -5.09 -4.76
C ILE A 19 4.67 -6.31 -5.64
N LEU A 20 3.55 -6.31 -6.33
CA LEU A 20 3.18 -7.44 -7.18
C LEU A 20 4.15 -7.58 -8.35
N ALA A 21 4.69 -6.47 -8.82
CA ALA A 21 5.67 -6.50 -9.90
C ALA A 21 7.06 -6.90 -9.42
N GLY A 22 7.25 -7.01 -8.12
CA GLY A 22 8.54 -7.38 -7.57
C GLY A 22 9.50 -6.22 -7.42
N GLU A 23 9.02 -5.00 -7.55
CA GLU A 23 9.86 -3.82 -7.43
C GLU A 23 10.02 -3.36 -5.98
N LEU A 24 9.07 -3.70 -5.13
CA LEU A 24 9.11 -3.35 -3.72
C LEU A 24 8.76 -4.57 -2.89
N THR A 25 9.35 -4.63 -1.70
CA THR A 25 8.90 -5.60 -0.71
C THR A 25 7.84 -4.95 0.15
N VAL A 26 7.10 -5.77 0.91
CA VAL A 26 6.10 -5.24 1.84
C VAL A 26 6.77 -4.32 2.85
N ALA A 27 7.94 -4.70 3.34
CA ALA A 27 8.66 -3.89 4.31
C ALA A 27 9.02 -2.53 3.73
N GLU A 28 9.51 -2.52 2.49
CA GLU A 28 9.86 -1.27 1.84
C GLU A 28 8.65 -0.40 1.61
N ALA A 29 7.57 -1.02 1.17
CA ALA A 29 6.35 -0.29 0.91
C ALA A 29 5.81 0.34 2.20
N ALA A 30 5.87 -0.40 3.29
CA ALA A 30 5.41 0.12 4.57
C ALA A 30 6.24 1.33 4.98
N ARG A 31 7.53 1.26 4.76
CA ARG A 31 8.42 2.36 5.10
C ARG A 31 8.11 3.60 4.28
N ARG A 32 7.89 3.43 2.98
CA ARG A 32 7.58 4.54 2.11
C ARG A 32 6.26 5.19 2.46
N ALA A 33 5.27 4.37 2.78
CA ALA A 33 3.95 4.86 3.11
C ALA A 33 3.83 5.28 4.56
N LYS A 34 4.85 4.98 5.37
CA LYS A 34 4.87 5.31 6.79
C LYS A 34 3.72 4.65 7.52
N VAL A 35 3.49 3.39 7.20
CA VAL A 35 2.47 2.58 7.85
C VAL A 35 3.11 1.26 8.25
N SER A 36 2.35 0.41 8.93
CA SER A 36 2.86 -0.89 9.33
C SER A 36 2.84 -1.84 8.15
N GLU A 37 3.67 -2.89 8.24
CA GLU A 37 3.68 -3.91 7.22
C GLU A 37 2.33 -4.61 7.13
N GLN A 38 1.65 -4.71 8.27
CA GLN A 38 0.34 -5.32 8.30
C GLN A 38 -0.65 -4.53 7.45
N SER A 39 -0.57 -3.20 7.51
CA SER A 39 -1.43 -2.36 6.68
C SER A 39 -1.19 -2.61 5.21
N VAL A 40 0.07 -2.69 4.81
CA VAL A 40 0.40 -2.95 3.42
C VAL A 40 -0.10 -4.32 2.99
N GLY A 41 0.04 -5.31 3.85
CA GLY A 41 -0.47 -6.64 3.57
C GLY A 41 -1.97 -6.63 3.35
N THR A 42 -2.69 -5.86 4.17
CA THR A 42 -4.13 -5.73 4.03
C THR A 42 -4.49 -5.08 2.70
N TRP A 43 -3.77 -4.03 2.32
CA TRP A 43 -4.02 -3.37 1.04
C TRP A 43 -3.84 -4.34 -0.12
N LYS A 44 -2.76 -5.12 -0.06
CA LYS A 44 -2.48 -6.08 -1.11
C LYS A 44 -3.59 -7.11 -1.22
N ARG A 45 -4.03 -7.59 -0.07
CA ARG A 45 -5.11 -8.58 -0.03
C ARG A 45 -6.39 -7.99 -0.60
N GLN A 46 -6.75 -6.78 -0.19
CA GLN A 46 -7.96 -6.14 -0.69
C GLN A 46 -7.89 -5.93 -2.19
N PHE A 47 -6.73 -5.56 -2.68
CA PHE A 47 -6.55 -5.35 -4.11
C PHE A 47 -6.81 -6.64 -4.88
N LEU A 48 -6.26 -7.73 -4.40
CA LEU A 48 -6.42 -9.02 -5.07
C LEU A 48 -7.85 -9.53 -4.98
N GLU A 49 -8.52 -9.26 -3.87
CA GLU A 49 -9.90 -9.70 -3.70
C GLU A 49 -10.87 -8.87 -4.53
N ALA A 50 -10.57 -7.59 -4.71
CA ALA A 50 -11.45 -6.71 -5.46
C ALA A 50 -11.31 -6.92 -6.95
N GLY A 51 -10.15 -7.31 -7.37
CA GLY A 51 -9.89 -7.43 -8.76
C GLY A 51 -10.03 -8.77 -9.33
#